data_ff3a96ab329a0029b63163037d68b9fb
#
_entry.id   ff3a96ab329a0029b63163037d68b9fb
#
_cell.length_a   1.000
_cell.length_b   1.000
_cell.length_c   1.000
_cell.angle_alpha   90.00
_cell.angle_beta   90.00
_cell.angle_gamma   90.00
#
_symmetry.space_group_name_H-M   'P 1'
#
loop_
_entity.id
_entity.type
_entity.pdbx_description
1 polymer ?
#
loop_
_entity_poly.entity_id
_entity_poly.type
_entity_poly.pdbx_seq_one_letter_code
_entity_poly.pdbx_strand_id
1 'polypeptide(L)'
;MNHNYLLLFFSLCFGLPSINLAQNFSDVKMIIHPVSKNVSYIEGRGGNIGVIHGEDGVLLIDDQYAPLTEKIIDAIDTLSSKPIKFIINTHMHPDHTGGNENFGRRGALIVGHENVRSQ
;
A
#
# COMPACT_ATOMS: atom_id res chain seq x y z
N MET A 1 -44.97 -49.11 27.36
CA MET A 1 -43.57 -48.66 27.66
C MET A 1 -42.98 -48.04 26.37
N ASN A 2 -43.06 -46.71 26.30
CA ASN A 2 -42.58 -45.97 25.12
C ASN A 2 -41.14 -45.46 25.42
N HIS A 3 -40.16 -45.99 24.69
CA HIS A 3 -38.77 -45.56 24.79
C HIS A 3 -38.54 -44.49 23.73
N ASN A 4 -38.48 -43.24 24.14
CA ASN A 4 -38.06 -42.12 23.33
C ASN A 4 -36.53 -42.11 23.28
N TYR A 5 -35.93 -42.48 22.13
CA TYR A 5 -34.51 -42.30 21.89
C TYR A 5 -34.28 -40.87 21.36
N LEU A 6 -33.69 -40.01 22.22
CA LEU A 6 -33.21 -38.68 21.83
C LEU A 6 -31.86 -38.82 21.11
N LEU A 7 -31.86 -38.72 19.79
CA LEU A 7 -30.65 -38.65 18.98
C LEU A 7 -30.06 -37.25 19.06
N LEU A 8 -29.00 -37.11 19.85
CA LEU A 8 -28.15 -35.91 19.86
C LEU A 8 -27.24 -35.90 18.61
N PHE A 9 -27.58 -35.05 17.63
CA PHE A 9 -26.67 -34.74 16.52
C PHE A 9 -25.58 -33.80 17.01
N PHE A 10 -24.38 -34.32 17.25
CA PHE A 10 -23.16 -33.51 17.45
C PHE A 10 -22.69 -33.03 16.10
N SER A 11 -23.02 -31.78 15.70
CA SER A 11 -22.48 -31.15 14.53
C SER A 11 -21.04 -30.73 14.82
N LEU A 12 -20.08 -31.54 14.36
CA LEU A 12 -18.64 -31.24 14.43
C LEU A 12 -18.31 -30.23 13.32
N CYS A 13 -18.38 -28.93 13.61
CA CYS A 13 -17.89 -27.89 12.73
C CYS A 13 -16.36 -28.00 12.65
N PHE A 14 -15.85 -28.71 11.65
CA PHE A 14 -14.46 -28.60 11.25
C PHE A 14 -14.23 -27.21 10.67
N GLY A 15 -13.73 -26.29 11.49
CA GLY A 15 -13.18 -25.03 11.01
C GLY A 15 -11.97 -25.31 10.11
N LEU A 16 -12.15 -25.21 8.81
CA LEU A 16 -11.01 -25.23 7.88
C LEU A 16 -10.11 -24.04 8.20
N PRO A 17 -8.79 -24.25 8.40
CA PRO A 17 -7.89 -23.13 8.59
C PRO A 17 -7.93 -22.26 7.33
N SER A 18 -8.33 -21.01 7.49
CA SER A 18 -8.22 -20.01 6.43
C SER A 18 -6.74 -19.84 6.14
N ILE A 19 -6.26 -20.36 5.03
CA ILE A 19 -4.91 -20.09 4.54
C ILE A 19 -4.91 -18.63 4.10
N ASN A 20 -4.48 -17.72 4.99
CA ASN A 20 -4.12 -16.37 4.61
C ASN A 20 -2.90 -16.47 3.71
N LEU A 21 -3.11 -16.45 2.40
CA LEU A 21 -2.04 -16.24 1.44
C LEU A 21 -1.56 -14.78 1.65
N ALA A 22 -0.59 -14.61 2.54
CA ALA A 22 0.09 -13.33 2.70
C ALA A 22 0.60 -12.90 1.31
N GLN A 23 0.21 -11.71 0.86
CA GLN A 23 0.69 -11.18 -0.41
C GLN A 23 2.21 -11.13 -0.38
N ASN A 24 2.85 -11.83 -1.32
CA ASN A 24 4.30 -11.80 -1.44
C ASN A 24 4.70 -10.56 -2.24
N PHE A 25 5.45 -9.66 -1.61
CA PHE A 25 5.99 -8.44 -2.22
C PHE A 25 7.47 -8.54 -2.59
N SER A 26 8.14 -9.69 -2.30
CA SER A 26 9.58 -9.86 -2.53
C SER A 26 9.95 -9.68 -4.01
N ASP A 27 9.11 -10.20 -4.91
CA ASP A 27 9.37 -10.25 -6.35
C ASP A 27 8.90 -8.99 -7.09
N VAL A 28 8.24 -8.06 -6.38
CA VAL A 28 7.77 -6.80 -6.98
C VAL A 28 8.97 -5.94 -7.35
N LYS A 29 9.02 -5.53 -8.61
CA LYS A 29 10.00 -4.57 -9.14
C LYS A 29 9.35 -3.21 -9.28
N MET A 30 10.09 -2.15 -8.97
CA MET A 30 9.68 -0.78 -9.23
C MET A 30 10.23 -0.36 -10.59
N ILE A 31 9.34 -0.05 -11.53
CA ILE A 31 9.71 0.37 -12.88
C ILE A 31 9.40 1.84 -13.03
N ILE A 32 10.42 2.64 -13.34
CA ILE A 32 10.29 4.10 -13.52
C ILE A 32 9.98 4.41 -14.96
N HIS A 33 8.95 5.17 -15.18
CA HIS A 33 8.52 5.66 -16.48
C HIS A 33 8.64 7.19 -16.52
N PRO A 34 9.64 7.76 -17.20
CA PRO A 34 9.77 9.21 -17.34
C PRO A 34 8.62 9.80 -18.17
N VAL A 35 8.04 10.89 -17.70
CA VAL A 35 7.01 11.66 -18.41
C VAL A 35 7.57 12.98 -18.91
N SER A 36 8.36 13.65 -18.07
CA SER A 36 9.05 14.91 -18.41
C SER A 36 10.33 15.02 -17.57
N LYS A 37 11.04 16.16 -17.67
CA LYS A 37 12.28 16.41 -16.92
C LYS A 37 12.11 16.20 -15.40
N ASN A 38 10.96 16.58 -14.85
CA ASN A 38 10.71 16.60 -13.41
C ASN A 38 9.53 15.73 -12.98
N VAL A 39 8.93 14.97 -13.92
CA VAL A 39 7.77 14.14 -13.68
C VAL A 39 8.01 12.74 -14.21
N SER A 40 7.76 11.76 -13.36
CA SER A 40 7.78 10.34 -13.69
C SER A 40 6.58 9.64 -13.03
N TYR A 41 6.32 8.39 -13.38
CA TYR A 41 5.52 7.53 -12.54
C TYR A 41 6.28 6.21 -12.30
N ILE A 42 6.00 5.59 -11.16
CA ILE A 42 6.55 4.30 -10.77
C ILE A 42 5.44 3.27 -10.88
N GLU A 43 5.68 2.25 -11.68
CA GLU A 43 4.87 1.04 -11.74
C GLU A 43 5.42 0.02 -10.74
N GLY A 44 4.55 -0.58 -9.95
CA GLY A 44 4.89 -1.63 -9.00
C GLY A 44 3.78 -2.66 -8.94
N ARG A 45 3.20 -2.88 -7.75
CA ARG A 45 2.06 -3.76 -7.55
C ARG A 45 0.86 -2.93 -7.08
N GLY A 46 -0.24 -2.98 -7.82
CA GLY A 46 -1.42 -2.16 -7.56
C GLY A 46 -1.41 -0.87 -8.38
N GLY A 47 -1.76 0.26 -7.77
CA GLY A 47 -1.76 1.55 -8.45
C GLY A 47 -0.36 2.06 -8.81
N ASN A 48 -0.26 2.94 -9.78
CA ASN A 48 0.98 3.64 -10.07
C ASN A 48 1.21 4.78 -9.07
N ILE A 49 2.47 5.15 -8.85
CA ILE A 49 2.86 6.30 -8.03
C ILE A 49 3.32 7.41 -8.96
N GLY A 50 2.68 8.57 -8.88
CA GLY A 50 3.20 9.78 -9.52
C GLY A 50 4.38 10.34 -8.73
N VAL A 51 5.45 10.74 -9.42
CA VAL A 51 6.65 11.34 -8.80
C VAL A 51 6.93 12.67 -9.47
N ILE A 52 6.89 13.74 -8.67
CA ILE A 52 7.29 15.08 -9.08
C ILE A 52 8.50 15.45 -8.22
N HIS A 53 9.62 15.78 -8.87
CA HIS A 53 10.85 16.13 -8.17
C HIS A 53 11.48 17.42 -8.68
N GLY A 54 12.16 18.15 -7.79
CA GLY A 54 12.79 19.42 -8.09
C GLY A 54 13.74 19.86 -6.98
N GLU A 55 14.17 21.12 -7.03
CA GLU A 55 15.08 21.70 -6.05
C GLU A 55 14.53 21.66 -4.62
N ASP A 56 13.21 21.78 -4.46
CA ASP A 56 12.57 21.85 -3.15
C ASP A 56 12.32 20.49 -2.50
N GLY A 57 12.42 19.39 -3.24
CA GLY A 57 12.14 18.04 -2.74
C GLY A 57 11.34 17.20 -3.72
N VAL A 58 10.75 16.13 -3.18
CA VAL A 58 9.92 15.18 -3.93
C VAL A 58 8.50 15.22 -3.41
N LEU A 59 7.53 15.21 -4.34
CA LEU A 59 6.11 15.02 -4.09
C LEU A 59 5.66 13.73 -4.75
N LEU A 60 4.94 12.90 -4.02
CA LEU A 60 4.33 11.68 -4.54
C LEU A 60 2.82 11.84 -4.69
N ILE A 61 2.26 11.19 -5.69
CA ILE A 61 0.83 10.93 -5.83
C ILE A 61 0.64 9.45 -5.55
N ASP A 62 0.03 9.12 -4.41
CA ASP A 62 -0.11 7.78 -3.83
C ASP A 62 1.24 7.15 -3.41
N ASP A 63 1.20 6.01 -2.71
CA ASP A 63 2.40 5.39 -2.14
C ASP A 63 2.36 3.85 -2.05
N GLN A 64 1.37 3.24 -2.68
CA GLN A 64 1.17 1.79 -2.77
C GLN A 64 1.09 1.10 -1.40
N TYR A 65 1.54 -0.15 -1.31
CA TYR A 65 1.48 -0.98 -0.13
C TYR A 65 2.66 -0.74 0.82
N ALA A 66 2.43 -0.78 2.13
CA ALA A 66 3.46 -0.60 3.17
C ALA A 66 4.73 -1.46 2.97
N PRO A 67 4.67 -2.75 2.59
CA PRO A 67 5.88 -3.55 2.38
C PRO A 67 6.75 -3.11 1.21
N LEU A 68 6.24 -2.24 0.34
CA LEU A 68 6.98 -1.72 -0.82
C LEU A 68 7.72 -0.42 -0.55
N THR A 69 7.56 0.18 0.64
CA THR A 69 8.11 1.50 0.98
C THR A 69 9.60 1.63 0.66
N GLU A 70 10.43 0.67 1.08
CA GLU A 70 11.88 0.74 0.83
C GLU A 70 12.19 0.66 -0.66
N LYS A 71 11.53 -0.24 -1.40
CA LYS A 71 11.70 -0.35 -2.86
C LYS A 71 11.29 0.93 -3.61
N ILE A 72 10.24 1.60 -3.10
CA ILE A 72 9.79 2.89 -3.65
C ILE A 72 10.85 3.98 -3.39
N ILE A 73 11.40 4.03 -2.17
CA ILE A 73 12.47 4.97 -1.82
C ILE A 73 13.70 4.73 -2.70
N ASP A 74 14.15 3.49 -2.84
CA ASP A 74 15.29 3.12 -3.69
C ASP A 74 15.08 3.58 -5.14
N ALA A 75 13.85 3.42 -5.66
CA ALA A 75 13.53 3.90 -7.00
C ALA A 75 13.57 5.43 -7.10
N ILE A 76 13.02 6.15 -6.10
CA ILE A 76 13.01 7.61 -6.05
C ILE A 76 14.42 8.17 -5.93
N ASP A 77 15.30 7.53 -5.17
CA ASP A 77 16.69 7.94 -4.98
C ASP A 77 17.49 7.94 -6.31
N THR A 78 17.06 7.14 -7.29
CA THR A 78 17.62 7.20 -8.65
C THR A 78 17.22 8.46 -9.44
N LEU A 79 16.12 9.12 -9.05
CA LEU A 79 15.60 10.34 -9.69
C LEU A 79 16.03 11.60 -8.97
N SER A 80 16.12 11.56 -7.64
CA SER A 80 16.42 12.72 -6.80
C SER A 80 16.98 12.30 -5.45
N SER A 81 18.03 12.97 -5.00
CA SER A 81 18.57 12.84 -3.64
C SER A 81 17.85 13.72 -2.62
N LYS A 82 16.80 14.43 -3.02
CA LYS A 82 16.02 15.30 -2.14
C LYS A 82 14.98 14.50 -1.35
N PRO A 83 14.62 14.97 -0.15
CA PRO A 83 13.62 14.27 0.67
C PRO A 83 12.22 14.28 0.04
N ILE A 84 11.47 13.21 0.29
CA ILE A 84 10.04 13.17 0.00
C ILE A 84 9.35 14.05 1.03
N LYS A 85 8.79 15.18 0.59
CA LYS A 85 8.14 16.17 1.47
C LYS A 85 6.64 15.99 1.56
N PHE A 86 6.02 15.57 0.47
CA PHE A 86 4.56 15.48 0.38
C PHE A 86 4.15 14.18 -0.30
N ILE A 87 3.04 13.62 0.18
CA ILE A 87 2.30 12.56 -0.49
C ILE A 87 0.86 13.00 -0.59
N ILE A 88 0.30 13.00 -1.79
CA ILE A 88 -1.12 13.29 -2.03
C ILE A 88 -1.82 11.98 -2.35
N ASN A 89 -2.73 11.56 -1.48
CA ASN A 89 -3.53 10.35 -1.72
C ASN A 89 -4.75 10.68 -2.57
N THR A 90 -4.92 9.92 -3.65
CA THR A 90 -6.08 10.06 -4.55
C THR A 90 -7.34 9.46 -3.93
N HIS A 91 -7.23 8.31 -3.27
CA HIS A 91 -8.31 7.62 -2.59
C HIS A 91 -7.79 6.63 -1.54
N MET A 92 -8.70 5.97 -0.80
CA MET A 92 -8.39 5.25 0.44
C MET A 92 -7.92 3.80 0.28
N HIS A 93 -7.86 3.24 -0.92
CA HIS A 93 -7.50 1.83 -1.09
C HIS A 93 -6.04 1.56 -0.66
N PRO A 94 -5.75 0.36 -0.08
CA PRO A 94 -4.42 0.06 0.46
C PRO A 94 -3.28 0.08 -0.55
N ASP A 95 -3.57 -0.12 -1.83
CA ASP A 95 -2.61 0.00 -2.93
C ASP A 95 -2.30 1.45 -3.34
N HIS A 96 -2.86 2.43 -2.62
CA HIS A 96 -2.66 3.86 -2.80
C HIS A 96 -2.21 4.58 -1.52
N THR A 97 -2.57 4.04 -0.35
CA THR A 97 -2.35 4.68 0.96
C THR A 97 -1.55 3.83 1.93
N GLY A 98 -1.17 2.61 1.54
CA GLY A 98 -0.55 1.65 2.45
C GLY A 98 0.80 2.09 2.99
N GLY A 99 1.55 2.91 2.26
CA GLY A 99 2.84 3.45 2.66
C GLY A 99 2.77 4.67 3.59
N ASN A 100 1.59 5.30 3.75
CA ASN A 100 1.41 6.57 4.46
C ASN A 100 2.13 6.62 5.82
N GLU A 101 1.96 5.61 6.66
CA GLU A 101 2.58 5.57 7.98
C GLU A 101 4.11 5.54 7.89
N ASN A 102 4.67 4.75 6.98
CA ASN A 102 6.10 4.61 6.81
C ASN A 102 6.75 5.89 6.30
N PHE A 103 6.13 6.55 5.33
CA PHE A 103 6.61 7.83 4.80
C PHE A 103 6.39 8.98 5.79
N GLY A 104 5.26 9.00 6.50
CA GLY A 104 4.98 9.99 7.53
C GLY A 104 6.01 9.95 8.67
N ARG A 105 6.43 8.75 9.10
CA ARG A 105 7.52 8.58 10.09
C ARG A 105 8.87 9.11 9.59
N ARG A 106 9.07 9.21 8.29
CA ARG A 106 10.26 9.77 7.64
C ARG A 106 10.14 11.28 7.39
N GLY A 107 9.05 11.90 7.81
CA GLY A 107 8.84 13.34 7.73
C GLY A 107 8.04 13.83 6.52
N ALA A 108 7.50 12.93 5.71
CA ALA A 108 6.57 13.33 4.65
C ALA A 108 5.22 13.80 5.22
N LEU A 109 4.69 14.88 4.67
CA LEU A 109 3.35 15.35 4.98
C LEU A 109 2.34 14.63 4.06
N ILE A 110 1.43 13.89 4.69
CA ILE A 110 0.37 13.17 3.96
C ILE A 110 -0.83 14.09 3.77
N VAL A 111 -1.26 14.25 2.53
CA VAL A 111 -2.39 15.10 2.14
C VAL A 111 -3.42 14.23 1.42
N GLY A 112 -4.66 14.33 1.83
CA GLY A 112 -5.77 13.61 1.19
C GLY A 112 -7.09 14.30 1.49
N HIS A 113 -8.11 13.95 0.73
CA HIS A 113 -9.47 14.39 1.05
C HIS A 113 -9.88 13.81 2.42
N GLU A 114 -10.76 14.50 3.15
CA GLU A 114 -11.20 14.08 4.49
C GLU A 114 -11.74 12.64 4.50
N ASN A 115 -12.43 12.22 3.45
CA ASN A 115 -12.93 10.83 3.30
C ASN A 115 -11.81 9.78 3.22
N VAL A 116 -10.58 10.15 2.86
CA VAL A 116 -9.42 9.24 2.86
C VAL A 116 -8.92 9.02 4.29
N ARG A 117 -9.03 10.04 5.13
CA ARG A 117 -8.54 10.02 6.52
C ARG A 117 -9.48 9.29 7.49
N SER A 118 -10.77 9.26 7.19
CA SER A 118 -11.81 8.76 8.10
C SER A 118 -12.12 7.26 7.96
N GLN A 119 -11.32 6.49 7.22
CA GLN A 119 -11.53 5.07 6.96
C GLN A 119 -10.60 4.18 7.82
#